data_0f54651d46ba2ec92b5a9cf9197fb3df
#
_entry.id   0f54651d46ba2ec92b5a9cf9197fb3df
#
_cell.length_a   1.000
_cell.length_b   1.000
_cell.length_c   1.000
_cell.angle_alpha   90.00
_cell.angle_beta   90.00
_cell.angle_gamma   90.00
#
_symmetry.space_group_name_H-M   'P 1'
#
loop_
_entity.id
_entity.type
_entity.pdbx_description
1 polymer ?
#
loop_
_entity_poly.entity_id
_entity_poly.type
_entity_poly.pdbx_seq_one_letter_code
_entity_poly.pdbx_strand_id
1 'polypeptide(L)' 'METFIIVVMLCTWDPQSNQEACTPMVESPKIYYTTEKECEIMSSKKRKEIREIALSYRMMVTGVYSNCIKEGNNS' A
#
# COMPACT_ATOMS: atom_id res chain seq x y z
N MET A 1 -1.80 1.08 23.69
CA MET A 1 -2.81 1.31 22.67
C MET A 1 -2.33 0.76 21.37
N GLU A 2 -3.20 0.05 20.65
CA GLU A 2 -2.80 -0.53 19.39
C GLU A 2 -3.10 0.42 18.25
N THR A 3 -2.21 0.55 17.37
CA THR A 3 -2.44 1.35 16.17
C THR A 3 -2.06 0.51 14.96
N PHE A 4 -2.60 0.92 13.81
CA PHE A 4 -2.37 0.21 12.57
C PHE A 4 -1.89 1.19 11.51
N ILE A 5 -1.02 0.74 10.64
CA ILE A 5 -0.61 1.54 9.48
C ILE A 5 -0.89 0.74 8.23
N ILE A 6 -1.03 1.44 7.11
CA ILE A 6 -1.29 0.80 5.84
C ILE A 6 0.02 0.74 5.07
N VAL A 7 0.35 -0.44 4.59
CA VAL A 7 1.49 -0.62 3.68
C VAL A 7 0.93 -1.10 2.35
N VAL A 8 1.22 -0.40 1.28
CA VAL A 8 0.76 -0.76 -0.05
C VAL A 8 1.94 -1.30 -0.84
N MET A 9 1.75 -2.43 -1.50
CA MET A 9 2.79 -2.99 -2.34
C MET A 9 2.35 -2.80 -3.79
N LEU A 10 3.11 -2.04 -4.54
CA LEU A 10 2.83 -1.81 -5.95
C LEU A 10 3.77 -2.69 -6.77
N CYS A 11 3.20 -3.57 -7.56
CA CYS A 11 3.97 -4.46 -8.40
C CYS A 11 3.83 -4.05 -9.87
N THR A 12 4.95 -3.92 -10.54
CA THR A 12 4.96 -3.53 -11.95
C THR A 12 5.88 -4.46 -12.73
N TRP A 13 5.65 -4.52 -14.03
CA TRP A 13 6.48 -5.32 -14.90
C TRP A 13 7.58 -4.45 -15.49
N ASP A 14 8.81 -4.93 -15.44
CA ASP A 14 9.94 -4.21 -16.02
C ASP A 14 10.36 -4.93 -17.29
N PRO A 15 10.08 -4.37 -18.47
CA PRO A 15 10.43 -5.04 -19.71
C PRO A 15 11.94 -5.15 -19.94
N GLN A 16 12.72 -4.29 -19.31
CA GLN A 16 14.16 -4.35 -19.52
C GLN A 16 14.77 -5.57 -18.83
N SER A 17 14.36 -5.86 -17.62
CA SER A 17 14.87 -7.02 -16.90
C SER A 17 13.96 -8.22 -17.09
N ASN A 18 12.81 -8.03 -17.73
CA ASN A 18 11.82 -9.08 -17.95
C ASN A 18 11.41 -9.71 -16.63
N GLN A 19 11.20 -8.90 -15.62
CA GLN A 19 10.83 -9.35 -14.29
C GLN A 19 9.79 -8.44 -13.68
N GLU A 20 9.05 -8.97 -12.74
CA GLU A 20 8.13 -8.17 -11.97
C GLU A 20 8.86 -7.61 -10.77
N ALA A 21 8.65 -6.37 -10.47
CA ALA A 21 9.25 -5.72 -9.30
C ALA A 21 8.15 -5.15 -8.44
N CYS A 22 8.21 -5.40 -7.14
CA CYS A 22 7.23 -4.89 -6.20
C CYS A 22 7.92 -3.91 -5.26
N THR A 23 7.29 -2.78 -5.05
CA THR A 23 7.84 -1.73 -4.20
C THR A 23 6.87 -1.44 -3.06
N PRO A 24 7.34 -1.50 -1.82
CA PRO A 24 6.47 -1.16 -0.69
C PRO A 24 6.36 0.36 -0.56
N MET A 25 5.18 0.82 -0.20
CA MET A 25 4.92 2.23 -0.02
C MET A 25 4.14 2.45 1.26
N VAL A 26 4.56 3.43 2.03
CA VAL A 26 3.82 3.80 3.23
C VAL A 26 3.47 5.27 3.13
N GLU A 27 2.44 5.67 3.85
CA GLU A 27 2.03 7.06 3.83
C GLU A 27 3.08 7.95 4.47
N SER A 28 3.27 9.14 3.94
CA SER A 28 4.22 10.09 4.50
C SER A 28 3.53 11.46 4.54
N PRO A 29 3.25 11.97 5.74
CA PRO A 29 3.58 11.37 7.03
C PRO A 29 2.74 10.13 7.32
N LYS A 30 3.20 9.31 8.26
CA LYS A 30 2.47 8.12 8.60
C LYS A 30 1.15 8.48 9.26
N ILE A 31 0.11 7.77 8.87
CA ILE A 31 -1.20 7.95 9.46
C ILE A 31 -1.50 6.69 10.27
N TYR A 32 -1.87 6.88 11.52
CA TYR A 32 -2.15 5.75 12.40
C TYR A 32 -3.65 5.60 12.58
N TYR A 33 -4.13 4.39 12.42
CA TYR A 33 -5.55 4.08 12.58
C TYR A 33 -5.72 3.32 13.90
N THR A 34 -6.79 3.61 14.61
CA THR A 34 -6.99 3.05 15.95
C THR A 34 -7.76 1.74 15.92
N THR A 35 -8.42 1.41 14.82
CA THR A 35 -9.13 0.14 14.71
C THR A 35 -8.74 -0.54 13.42
N GLU A 36 -8.75 -1.87 13.44
CA GLU A 36 -8.42 -2.64 12.27
C GLU A 36 -9.45 -2.43 11.16
N LYS A 37 -10.72 -2.31 11.53
CA LYS A 37 -11.77 -2.11 10.57
C LYS A 37 -11.58 -0.81 9.79
N GLU A 38 -11.23 0.25 10.49
CA GLU A 38 -11.00 1.54 9.86
C GLU A 38 -9.80 1.45 8.94
N CYS A 39 -8.74 0.77 9.39
CA CYS A 39 -7.54 0.59 8.59
C CYS A 39 -7.87 -0.18 7.31
N GLU A 40 -8.69 -1.22 7.39
CA GLU A 40 -9.05 -2.02 6.22
C GLU A 40 -9.86 -1.23 5.21
N ILE A 41 -10.77 -0.37 5.67
CA ILE A 41 -11.56 0.46 4.78
C ILE A 41 -10.64 1.44 4.04
N MET A 42 -9.75 2.08 4.77
CA MET A 42 -8.82 3.02 4.15
C MET A 42 -7.80 2.32 3.28
N SER A 43 -7.41 1.10 3.64
CA SER A 43 -6.51 0.28 2.84
C SER A 43 -7.09 0.01 1.45
N SER A 44 -8.38 -0.29 1.39
CA SER A 44 -9.04 -0.53 0.12
C SER A 44 -9.04 0.73 -0.74
N LYS A 45 -9.28 1.89 -0.12
CA LYS A 45 -9.28 3.16 -0.86
C LYS A 45 -7.87 3.48 -1.37
N LYS A 46 -6.86 3.27 -0.54
CA LYS A 46 -5.48 3.53 -0.93
C LYS A 46 -5.06 2.64 -2.09
N ARG A 47 -5.48 1.38 -2.07
CA ARG A 47 -5.14 0.45 -3.13
C ARG A 47 -5.67 0.94 -4.48
N LYS A 48 -6.92 1.41 -4.51
CA LYS A 48 -7.51 1.93 -5.72
C LYS A 48 -6.78 3.21 -6.17
N GLU A 49 -6.48 4.08 -5.22
CA GLU A 49 -5.84 5.34 -5.53
C GLU A 49 -4.45 5.12 -6.12
N ILE A 50 -3.66 4.26 -5.54
CA ILE A 50 -2.31 3.95 -6.01
C ILE A 50 -2.38 3.34 -7.41
N ARG A 51 -3.34 2.45 -7.65
CA ARG A 51 -3.51 1.85 -8.96
C ARG A 51 -3.82 2.92 -10.03
N GLU A 52 -4.72 3.83 -9.71
CA GLU A 52 -5.09 4.87 -10.66
C GLU A 52 -3.92 5.80 -10.96
N ILE A 53 -3.15 6.15 -9.95
CA ILE A 53 -1.99 7.00 -10.13
C ILE A 53 -0.95 6.28 -11.01
N ALA A 54 -0.69 5.02 -10.72
CA ALA A 54 0.29 4.26 -11.48
C ALA A 54 -0.14 4.11 -12.94
N LEU A 55 -1.42 3.87 -13.18
CA LEU A 55 -1.92 3.76 -14.54
C LEU A 55 -1.84 5.09 -15.27
N SER A 56 -2.03 6.20 -14.57
CA SER A 56 -1.94 7.51 -15.18
C SER A 56 -0.51 7.83 -15.62
N TYR A 57 0.49 7.19 -15.00
CA TYR A 57 1.87 7.35 -15.42
C TYR A 57 2.26 6.25 -16.42
N ARG A 58 1.28 5.52 -16.92
CA ARG A 58 1.49 4.47 -17.94
C ARG A 58 2.41 3.35 -17.45
N MET A 59 2.38 3.08 -16.16
CA MET A 59 3.16 1.98 -15.61
C MET A 59 2.44 0.66 -15.92
N MET A 60 3.21 -0.39 -16.12
CA MET A 60 2.64 -1.71 -16.38
C MET A 60 2.36 -2.38 -15.05
N VAL A 61 1.21 -2.09 -14.48
CA VAL A 61 0.85 -2.59 -13.16
C VAL A 61 0.42 -4.05 -13.23
N THR A 62 1.11 -4.92 -12.51
CA THR A 62 0.76 -6.33 -12.44
C THR A 62 -0.08 -6.63 -11.21
N GLY A 63 -0.02 -5.78 -10.19
CA GLY A 63 -0.85 -5.96 -9.02
C GLY A 63 -0.63 -4.85 -8.00
N VAL A 64 -1.64 -4.62 -7.18
CA VAL A 64 -1.55 -3.67 -6.08
C VAL A 64 -2.11 -4.38 -4.87
N TYR A 65 -1.32 -4.48 -3.83
CA TYR A 65 -1.73 -5.17 -2.61
C TYR A 65 -1.60 -4.21 -1.43
N SER A 66 -2.39 -4.39 -0.41
CA SER A 66 -2.29 -3.55 0.77
C SER A 66 -2.54 -4.38 2.02
N ASN A 67 -1.87 -4.01 3.09
CA ASN A 67 -2.02 -4.69 4.35
C ASN A 67 -2.07 -3.68 5.47
N CYS A 68 -2.82 -3.99 6.51
CA CYS A 68 -2.83 -3.20 7.73
C CYS A 68 -1.87 -3.87 8.70
N ILE A 69 -0.82 -3.19 9.06
CA ILE A 69 0.20 -3.72 9.95
C ILE A 69 0.01 -3.12 11.34
N LYS A 70 -0.03 -4.00 12.33
CA LYS A 70 -0.20 -3.53 13.67
C LYS A 70 1.13 -3.01 14.16
N GLU A 71 1.17 -1.71 14.47
CA GLU A 71 2.38 -1.12 14.93
C GLU A 71 2.12 -0.86 16.37
N GLY A 72 2.28 -1.75 17.16
CA GLY A 72 1.91 -1.65 18.45
C GLY A 72 2.89 -1.17 19.27
N ASN A 73 2.71 -0.52 20.20
CA ASN A 73 3.49 -0.17 20.91
C ASN A 73 3.15 -0.50 22.19
N ASN A 74 3.83 -1.04 22.80
CA ASN A 74 3.43 -1.54 23.92
C ASN A 74 3.94 -0.94 24.97
N SER A 75 4.25 -0.07 24.91
CA SER A 75 4.75 0.51 26.01
C SER A 75 4.19 0.65 27.12
#